data_999e5d6e8308a4b2f133460e07c992ea
#
_entry.id   999e5d6e8308a4b2f133460e07c992ea
#
_cell.length_a   1.000
_cell.length_b   1.000
_cell.length_c   1.000
_cell.angle_alpha   90.00
_cell.angle_beta   90.00
_cell.angle_gamma   90.00
#
_symmetry.space_group_name_H-M   'P 1'
#
loop_
_entity.id
_entity.type
_entity.pdbx_description
1 polymer ?
#
loop_
_entity_poly.entity_id
_entity_poly.type
_entity_poly.pdbx_seq_one_letter_code
_entity_poly.pdbx_strand_id
1 'polypeptide(L)'
;KVSYVAFKQHFFSAILLTKTPFENAKLHSQNLVLDEKKDTIFTKQFKANMPLAFNNGELDYKMNWYLGPTDYTLLKSYDRNINKIISLGWGIFGWINMVIFIPLFGFLSSYIAYGIAIIIFTIIIKIAMSPITYKSFLSQAKMKVLRPEIQELTTKFAKDPMKKQQETMKLYSKAGVNPMAGCLPAVMQI
;
A
#
# COMPACT_ATOMS: atom_id res chain seq x y z
N LYS A 1 19.00 14.97 -11.94
CA LYS A 1 18.69 14.67 -13.36
C LYS A 1 17.46 13.77 -13.41
N VAL A 2 16.52 14.12 -14.30
CA VAL A 2 15.21 13.45 -14.41
C VAL A 2 15.16 12.73 -15.76
N SER A 3 15.03 11.40 -15.75
CA SER A 3 15.00 10.58 -16.97
C SER A 3 13.59 10.28 -17.48
N TYR A 4 12.58 10.51 -16.64
CA TYR A 4 11.17 10.39 -17.04
C TYR A 4 10.29 11.29 -16.19
N VAL A 5 9.13 11.66 -16.72
CA VAL A 5 8.06 12.36 -15.98
C VAL A 5 6.78 11.56 -16.17
N ALA A 6 6.14 11.19 -15.05
CA ALA A 6 4.94 10.37 -15.06
C ALA A 6 3.73 11.15 -14.52
N PHE A 7 2.67 11.16 -15.28
CA PHE A 7 1.35 11.65 -14.91
C PHE A 7 0.46 10.43 -14.62
N LYS A 8 0.46 10.03 -13.36
CA LYS A 8 -0.25 8.83 -12.92
C LYS A 8 -1.69 9.14 -12.58
N GLN A 9 -2.61 8.35 -13.10
CA GLN A 9 -4.00 8.22 -12.66
C GLN A 9 -4.23 6.85 -11.99
N HIS A 10 -5.47 6.51 -11.66
CA HIS A 10 -5.77 5.25 -10.97
C HIS A 10 -5.36 4.03 -11.78
N PHE A 11 -5.79 3.95 -13.04
CA PHE A 11 -5.62 2.77 -13.90
C PHE A 11 -4.70 3.02 -15.09
N PHE A 12 -4.52 4.27 -15.49
CA PHE A 12 -3.71 4.66 -16.62
C PHE A 12 -2.64 5.67 -16.23
N SER A 13 -1.55 5.64 -16.98
CA SER A 13 -0.46 6.61 -16.81
C SER A 13 -0.01 7.14 -18.16
N ALA A 14 0.29 8.42 -18.20
CA ALA A 14 1.01 9.07 -19.30
C ALA A 14 2.44 9.35 -18.80
N ILE A 15 3.44 8.75 -19.45
CA ILE A 15 4.84 8.86 -19.02
C ILE A 15 5.67 9.37 -20.18
N LEU A 16 6.33 10.50 -19.96
CA LEU A 16 7.32 11.02 -20.89
C LEU A 16 8.68 10.45 -20.54
N LEU A 17 9.25 9.68 -21.44
CA LEU A 17 10.56 9.04 -21.33
C LEU A 17 11.56 9.80 -22.18
N THR A 18 12.74 10.07 -21.66
CA THR A 18 13.82 10.69 -22.44
C THR A 18 15.11 9.86 -22.36
N LYS A 19 15.89 9.84 -23.44
CA LYS A 19 17.25 9.27 -23.42
C LYS A 19 18.24 10.21 -22.77
N THR A 20 18.11 11.52 -23.02
CA THR A 20 18.93 12.57 -22.42
C THR A 20 18.20 13.11 -21.18
N PRO A 21 18.69 12.91 -19.95
CA PRO A 21 18.00 13.34 -18.74
C PRO A 21 17.83 14.86 -18.69
N PHE A 22 16.66 15.32 -18.29
CA PHE A 22 16.44 16.74 -17.96
C PHE A 22 17.24 17.14 -16.72
N GLU A 23 17.78 18.35 -16.71
CA GLU A 23 18.53 18.85 -15.56
C GLU A 23 17.59 19.13 -14.39
N ASN A 24 16.47 19.78 -14.67
CA ASN A 24 15.42 20.11 -13.70
C ASN A 24 14.04 19.85 -14.28
N ALA A 25 13.08 19.53 -13.40
CA ALA A 25 11.68 19.44 -13.74
C ALA A 25 10.83 20.11 -12.66
N LYS A 26 9.98 21.06 -13.04
CA LYS A 26 8.96 21.63 -12.16
C LYS A 26 7.63 20.98 -12.50
N LEU A 27 7.09 20.24 -11.56
CA LEU A 27 5.83 19.53 -11.72
C LEU A 27 4.76 20.21 -10.86
N HIS A 28 3.59 20.42 -11.44
CA HIS A 28 2.42 20.93 -10.75
C HIS A 28 1.24 20.01 -11.01
N SER A 29 0.52 19.66 -9.96
CA SER A 29 -0.68 18.86 -10.03
C SER A 29 -1.80 19.60 -9.28
N GLN A 30 -2.91 19.82 -9.96
CA GLN A 30 -4.07 20.49 -9.41
C GLN A 30 -5.30 19.60 -9.55
N ASN A 31 -6.07 19.48 -8.46
CA ASN A 31 -7.36 18.83 -8.51
C ASN A 31 -8.38 19.88 -9.02
N LEU A 32 -9.11 19.53 -10.06
CA LEU A 32 -10.12 20.41 -10.67
C LEU A 32 -11.53 20.14 -10.16
N VAL A 33 -11.74 19.07 -9.42
CA VAL A 33 -13.04 18.71 -8.86
C VAL A 33 -13.31 19.58 -7.65
N LEU A 34 -14.19 20.58 -7.83
CA LEU A 34 -14.74 21.40 -6.76
C LEU A 34 -16.11 20.85 -6.30
N ASP A 35 -16.90 20.32 -7.24
CA ASP A 35 -18.19 19.70 -7.01
C ASP A 35 -18.28 18.40 -7.81
N GLU A 36 -18.29 17.26 -7.13
CA GLU A 36 -18.32 15.91 -7.74
C GLU A 36 -19.52 15.68 -8.67
N LYS A 37 -20.62 16.43 -8.49
CA LYS A 37 -21.81 16.31 -9.33
C LYS A 37 -21.74 17.12 -10.62
N LYS A 38 -20.91 18.14 -10.66
CA LYS A 38 -20.78 19.07 -11.80
C LYS A 38 -19.51 18.86 -12.60
N ASP A 39 -18.41 18.54 -11.91
CA ASP A 39 -17.08 18.43 -12.50
C ASP A 39 -16.78 17.00 -12.95
N THR A 40 -17.48 16.54 -14.00
CA THR A 40 -17.40 15.14 -14.47
C THR A 40 -16.42 14.90 -15.62
N ILE A 41 -15.94 15.97 -16.29
CA ILE A 41 -15.13 15.85 -17.51
C ILE A 41 -13.64 15.87 -17.20
N PHE A 42 -13.18 16.86 -16.44
CA PHE A 42 -11.77 17.00 -16.06
C PHE A 42 -11.61 16.95 -14.56
N THR A 43 -10.94 15.90 -14.06
CA THR A 43 -10.75 15.69 -12.62
C THR A 43 -9.42 16.24 -12.12
N LYS A 44 -8.37 16.19 -12.96
CA LYS A 44 -7.04 16.65 -12.61
C LYS A 44 -6.35 17.34 -13.77
N GLN A 45 -5.56 18.36 -13.45
CA GLN A 45 -4.64 19.01 -14.37
C GLN A 45 -3.20 18.73 -13.92
N PHE A 46 -2.37 18.31 -14.87
CA PHE A 46 -0.95 18.14 -14.67
C PHE A 46 -0.19 19.11 -15.56
N LYS A 47 0.79 19.80 -15.01
CA LYS A 47 1.68 20.72 -15.73
C LYS A 47 3.13 20.36 -15.40
N ALA A 48 3.92 20.14 -16.42
CA ALA A 48 5.36 19.90 -16.29
C ALA A 48 6.12 20.96 -17.09
N ASN A 49 7.10 21.57 -16.47
CA ASN A 49 8.01 22.50 -17.12
C ASN A 49 9.43 21.97 -16.95
N MET A 50 10.07 21.67 -18.06
CA MET A 50 11.39 21.06 -18.12
C MET A 50 12.26 21.88 -19.07
N PRO A 51 13.21 22.69 -18.55
CA PRO A 51 14.16 23.41 -19.39
C PRO A 51 15.05 22.41 -20.13
N LEU A 52 15.23 22.62 -21.43
CA LEU A 52 16.11 21.84 -22.27
C LEU A 52 17.45 22.59 -22.40
N ALA A 53 18.55 21.88 -22.22
CA ALA A 53 19.87 22.43 -22.41
C ALA A 53 20.30 22.32 -23.88
N PHE A 54 20.88 23.39 -24.42
CA PHE A 54 21.53 23.37 -25.73
C PHE A 54 22.94 22.82 -25.60
N ASN A 55 23.25 21.79 -26.37
CA ASN A 55 24.61 21.27 -26.51
C ASN A 55 25.17 21.72 -27.85
N ASN A 56 26.21 22.55 -27.84
CA ASN A 56 26.86 23.08 -29.04
C ASN A 56 25.91 23.74 -30.07
N GLY A 57 24.83 24.37 -29.60
CA GLY A 57 23.86 25.05 -30.48
C GLY A 57 22.81 24.13 -31.10
N GLU A 58 22.86 22.83 -30.81
CA GLU A 58 21.87 21.87 -31.28
C GLU A 58 21.01 21.34 -30.11
N LEU A 59 19.74 21.05 -30.42
CA LEU A 59 18.77 20.48 -29.50
C LEU A 59 18.42 19.06 -29.93
N ASP A 60 19.09 18.05 -29.38
CA ASP A 60 18.77 16.64 -29.64
C ASP A 60 18.23 15.96 -28.39
N TYR A 61 16.91 15.91 -28.27
CA TYR A 61 16.20 15.20 -27.21
C TYR A 61 15.28 14.13 -27.80
N LYS A 62 15.71 12.88 -27.72
CA LYS A 62 14.86 11.73 -28.12
C LYS A 62 13.91 11.41 -26.99
N MET A 63 12.65 11.73 -27.18
CA MET A 63 11.56 11.54 -26.20
C MET A 63 10.54 10.55 -26.74
N ASN A 64 10.01 9.72 -25.85
CA ASN A 64 8.94 8.78 -26.15
C ASN A 64 7.82 8.95 -25.13
N TRP A 65 6.57 8.89 -25.58
CA TRP A 65 5.43 8.82 -24.71
C TRP A 65 5.01 7.36 -24.51
N TYR A 66 4.83 6.99 -23.25
CA TYR A 66 4.07 5.83 -22.87
C TYR A 66 2.67 6.29 -22.46
N LEU A 67 1.65 5.80 -23.13
CA LEU A 67 0.25 6.03 -22.81
C LEU A 67 -0.39 4.64 -22.63
N GLY A 68 -0.68 4.25 -21.42
CA GLY A 68 -1.15 2.89 -21.18
C GLY A 68 -1.53 2.60 -19.72
N PRO A 69 -1.88 1.33 -19.44
CA PRO A 69 -2.30 0.92 -18.10
C PRO A 69 -1.16 1.04 -17.10
N THR A 70 -1.52 1.37 -15.86
CA THR A 70 -0.59 1.39 -14.75
C THR A 70 -0.38 -0.03 -14.21
N ASP A 71 0.21 -0.90 -15.04
CA ASP A 71 0.51 -2.28 -14.72
C ASP A 71 1.98 -2.44 -14.31
N TYR A 72 2.22 -3.12 -13.17
CA TYR A 72 3.57 -3.29 -12.63
C TYR A 72 4.49 -4.09 -13.54
N THR A 73 3.98 -5.20 -14.10
CA THR A 73 4.76 -6.11 -14.93
C THR A 73 5.14 -5.45 -16.26
N LEU A 74 4.17 -4.76 -16.86
CA LEU A 74 4.38 -4.02 -18.08
C LEU A 74 5.37 -2.86 -17.88
N LEU A 75 5.21 -2.06 -16.83
CA LEU A 75 6.12 -0.95 -16.56
C LEU A 75 7.52 -1.43 -16.19
N LYS A 76 7.64 -2.59 -15.56
CA LYS A 76 8.94 -3.21 -15.25
C LYS A 76 9.69 -3.63 -16.50
N SER A 77 8.99 -4.04 -17.60
CA SER A 77 9.61 -4.46 -18.85
C SER A 77 10.34 -3.34 -19.59
N TYR A 78 10.04 -2.08 -19.28
CA TYR A 78 10.72 -0.92 -19.88
C TYR A 78 12.12 -0.64 -19.31
N ASP A 79 12.57 -1.38 -18.29
CA ASP A 79 13.92 -1.35 -17.69
C ASP A 79 14.45 0.06 -17.32
N ARG A 80 13.54 1.00 -17.00
CA ARG A 80 13.85 2.38 -16.61
C ARG A 80 13.37 2.76 -15.22
N ASN A 81 13.10 1.76 -14.36
CA ASN A 81 12.54 1.96 -13.03
C ASN A 81 11.19 2.72 -13.01
N ILE A 82 10.47 2.77 -14.12
CA ILE A 82 9.17 3.44 -14.18
C ILE A 82 8.08 2.68 -13.38
N ASN A 83 8.29 1.40 -13.10
CA ASN A 83 7.46 0.61 -12.18
C ASN A 83 7.44 1.19 -10.76
N LYS A 84 8.42 2.02 -10.36
CA LYS A 84 8.44 2.70 -9.05
C LYS A 84 7.34 3.74 -8.88
N ILE A 85 6.66 4.16 -9.97
CA ILE A 85 5.48 5.02 -9.86
C ILE A 85 4.31 4.30 -9.15
N ILE A 86 4.32 2.96 -9.14
CA ILE A 86 3.33 2.16 -8.44
C ILE A 86 3.79 1.97 -7.00
N SER A 87 3.04 2.54 -6.06
CA SER A 87 3.28 2.32 -4.64
C SER A 87 2.76 0.93 -4.24
N LEU A 88 3.65 -0.02 -4.03
CA LEU A 88 3.32 -1.38 -3.59
C LEU A 88 3.22 -1.50 -2.06
N GLY A 89 3.34 -0.39 -1.35
CA GLY A 89 3.40 -0.37 0.11
C GLY A 89 4.82 -0.17 0.63
N TRP A 90 4.94 0.06 1.94
CA TRP A 90 6.20 0.37 2.60
C TRP A 90 6.84 -0.87 3.23
N GLY A 91 8.17 -1.00 3.12
CA GLY A 91 8.98 -2.01 3.81
C GLY A 91 8.56 -3.45 3.47
N ILE A 92 8.26 -4.25 4.50
CA ILE A 92 7.89 -5.67 4.38
C ILE A 92 6.63 -5.86 3.52
N PHE A 93 5.64 -4.97 3.61
CA PHE A 93 4.40 -5.08 2.82
C PHE A 93 4.67 -4.92 1.33
N GLY A 94 5.51 -3.96 0.95
CA GLY A 94 5.92 -3.79 -0.45
C GLY A 94 6.69 -5.00 -0.98
N TRP A 95 7.54 -5.62 -0.17
CA TRP A 95 8.27 -6.83 -0.52
C TRP A 95 7.33 -8.02 -0.73
N ILE A 96 6.38 -8.25 0.18
CA ILE A 96 5.36 -9.32 0.07
C ILE A 96 4.52 -9.11 -1.20
N ASN A 97 4.08 -7.88 -1.46
CA ASN A 97 3.34 -7.57 -2.68
C ASN A 97 4.13 -7.94 -3.94
N MET A 98 5.41 -7.55 -3.99
CA MET A 98 6.26 -7.76 -5.17
C MET A 98 6.62 -9.23 -5.40
N VAL A 99 6.93 -9.98 -4.32
CA VAL A 99 7.49 -11.33 -4.41
C VAL A 99 6.40 -12.41 -4.34
N ILE A 100 5.31 -12.15 -3.65
CA ILE A 100 4.25 -13.15 -3.44
C ILE A 100 2.99 -12.79 -4.20
N PHE A 101 2.40 -11.62 -3.95
CA PHE A 101 1.06 -11.31 -4.44
C PHE A 101 1.03 -11.09 -5.95
N ILE A 102 1.94 -10.30 -6.50
CA ILE A 102 1.97 -10.02 -7.94
C ILE A 102 2.24 -11.30 -8.77
N PRO A 103 3.27 -12.12 -8.47
CA PRO A 103 3.50 -13.35 -9.22
C PRO A 103 2.38 -14.37 -9.06
N LEU A 104 1.86 -14.56 -7.85
CA LEU A 104 0.77 -15.50 -7.59
C LEU A 104 -0.50 -15.12 -8.33
N PHE A 105 -0.88 -13.83 -8.27
CA PHE A 105 -2.04 -13.34 -9.01
C PHE A 105 -1.84 -13.41 -10.53
N GLY A 106 -0.65 -13.05 -11.02
CA GLY A 106 -0.28 -13.17 -12.42
C GLY A 106 -0.39 -14.62 -12.92
N PHE A 107 0.08 -15.58 -12.13
CA PHE A 107 -0.07 -17.00 -12.43
C PHE A 107 -1.54 -17.41 -12.50
N LEU A 108 -2.36 -17.07 -11.52
CA LEU A 108 -3.78 -17.40 -11.53
C LEU A 108 -4.51 -16.77 -12.72
N SER A 109 -4.30 -15.49 -12.97
CA SER A 109 -4.99 -14.75 -14.03
C SER A 109 -4.60 -15.17 -15.45
N SER A 110 -3.49 -15.90 -15.63
CA SER A 110 -3.10 -16.46 -16.92
C SER A 110 -3.89 -17.72 -17.30
N TYR A 111 -4.47 -18.42 -16.32
CA TYR A 111 -5.22 -19.67 -16.55
C TYR A 111 -6.74 -19.52 -16.40
N ILE A 112 -7.20 -18.55 -15.63
CA ILE A 112 -8.60 -18.37 -15.27
C ILE A 112 -9.06 -16.92 -15.40
N ALA A 113 -10.37 -16.73 -15.60
CA ALA A 113 -10.96 -15.39 -15.70
C ALA A 113 -10.68 -14.56 -14.44
N TYR A 114 -10.42 -13.27 -14.61
CA TYR A 114 -9.99 -12.35 -13.55
C TYR A 114 -10.85 -12.40 -12.27
N GLY A 115 -12.18 -12.48 -12.42
CA GLY A 115 -13.11 -12.54 -11.27
C GLY A 115 -12.91 -13.81 -10.44
N ILE A 116 -12.75 -14.97 -11.10
CA ILE A 116 -12.48 -16.24 -10.42
C ILE A 116 -11.08 -16.24 -9.80
N ALA A 117 -10.10 -15.68 -10.51
CA ALA A 117 -8.74 -15.53 -9.99
C ALA A 117 -8.70 -14.73 -8.68
N ILE A 118 -9.47 -13.65 -8.54
CA ILE A 118 -9.57 -12.86 -7.31
C ILE A 118 -10.16 -13.69 -6.17
N ILE A 119 -11.20 -14.48 -6.43
CA ILE A 119 -11.84 -15.33 -5.40
C ILE A 119 -10.85 -16.38 -4.91
N ILE A 120 -10.21 -17.12 -5.82
CA ILE A 120 -9.24 -18.16 -5.46
C ILE A 120 -8.04 -17.56 -4.73
N PHE A 121 -7.51 -16.44 -5.24
CA PHE A 121 -6.41 -15.70 -4.60
C PHE A 121 -6.77 -15.31 -3.16
N THR A 122 -7.97 -14.77 -2.94
CA THR A 122 -8.45 -14.39 -1.61
C THR A 122 -8.53 -15.60 -0.68
N ILE A 123 -9.03 -16.75 -1.17
CA ILE A 123 -9.11 -17.99 -0.38
C ILE A 123 -7.71 -18.47 0.00
N ILE A 124 -6.76 -18.49 -0.93
CA ILE A 124 -5.36 -18.90 -0.67
C ILE A 124 -4.75 -18.03 0.43
N ILE A 125 -4.88 -16.71 0.31
CA ILE A 125 -4.34 -15.78 1.31
C ILE A 125 -5.00 -15.99 2.69
N LYS A 126 -6.32 -16.17 2.73
CA LYS A 126 -7.04 -16.42 3.99
C LYS A 126 -6.61 -17.75 4.63
N ILE A 127 -6.41 -18.81 3.85
CA ILE A 127 -5.89 -20.09 4.36
C ILE A 127 -4.46 -19.89 4.91
N ALA A 128 -3.59 -19.22 4.16
CA ALA A 128 -2.21 -18.95 4.61
C ALA A 128 -2.16 -18.12 5.90
N MET A 129 -3.10 -17.16 6.07
CA MET A 129 -3.22 -16.33 7.27
C MET A 129 -3.96 -17.02 8.42
N SER A 130 -4.62 -18.15 8.17
CA SER A 130 -5.46 -18.86 9.16
C SER A 130 -4.73 -19.18 10.47
N PRO A 131 -3.49 -19.70 10.50
CA PRO A 131 -2.81 -20.02 11.75
C PRO A 131 -2.53 -18.77 12.62
N ILE A 132 -2.24 -17.64 11.99
CA ILE A 132 -1.99 -16.36 12.69
C ILE A 132 -3.31 -15.86 13.27
N THR A 133 -4.36 -15.87 12.44
CA THR A 133 -5.71 -15.44 12.81
C THR A 133 -6.28 -16.29 13.94
N TYR A 134 -6.09 -17.61 13.89
CA TYR A 134 -6.52 -18.53 14.94
C TYR A 134 -5.88 -18.19 16.30
N LYS A 135 -4.56 -18.00 16.35
CA LYS A 135 -3.86 -17.60 17.58
C LYS A 135 -4.37 -16.27 18.12
N SER A 136 -4.67 -15.32 17.26
CA SER A 136 -5.22 -14.03 17.63
C SER A 136 -6.64 -14.16 18.22
N PHE A 137 -7.52 -14.93 17.58
CA PHE A 137 -8.86 -15.19 18.13
C PHE A 137 -8.81 -15.92 19.48
N LEU A 138 -7.90 -16.88 19.63
CA LEU A 138 -7.71 -17.57 20.92
C LEU A 138 -7.29 -16.58 22.01
N SER A 139 -6.37 -15.67 21.71
CA SER A 139 -5.96 -14.61 22.64
C SER A 139 -7.10 -13.68 23.00
N GLN A 140 -7.93 -13.29 22.03
CA GLN A 140 -9.12 -12.46 22.26
C GLN A 140 -10.17 -13.19 23.11
N ALA A 141 -10.40 -14.50 22.89
CA ALA A 141 -11.30 -15.28 23.68
C ALA A 141 -10.85 -15.36 25.16
N LYS A 142 -9.55 -15.59 25.39
CA LYS A 142 -8.97 -15.55 26.74
C LYS A 142 -9.15 -14.18 27.41
N MET A 143 -8.95 -13.07 26.67
CA MET A 143 -9.18 -11.73 27.22
C MET A 143 -10.65 -11.49 27.62
N LYS A 144 -11.62 -12.08 26.90
CA LYS A 144 -13.04 -11.99 27.29
C LYS A 144 -13.31 -12.66 28.62
N VAL A 145 -12.67 -13.78 28.90
CA VAL A 145 -12.80 -14.50 30.20
C VAL A 145 -12.19 -13.70 31.35
N LEU A 146 -11.11 -12.96 31.07
CA LEU A 146 -10.44 -12.11 32.07
C LEU A 146 -11.14 -10.77 32.34
N ARG A 147 -12.17 -10.41 31.57
CA ARG A 147 -12.90 -9.14 31.76
C ARG A 147 -13.40 -8.88 33.17
N PRO A 148 -14.06 -9.85 33.88
CA PRO A 148 -14.51 -9.60 35.23
C PRO A 148 -13.36 -9.28 36.19
N GLU A 149 -12.23 -10.01 36.12
CA GLU A 149 -11.06 -9.74 36.96
C GLU A 149 -10.44 -8.36 36.67
N ILE A 150 -10.43 -7.94 35.41
CA ILE A 150 -9.97 -6.60 35.02
C ILE A 150 -10.91 -5.52 35.58
N GLN A 151 -12.23 -5.77 35.61
CA GLN A 151 -13.19 -4.84 36.21
C GLN A 151 -12.97 -4.70 37.73
N GLU A 152 -12.73 -5.79 38.42
CA GLU A 152 -12.39 -5.77 39.85
C GLU A 152 -11.09 -4.99 40.12
N LEU A 153 -10.05 -5.22 39.33
CA LEU A 153 -8.82 -4.43 39.43
C LEU A 153 -9.06 -2.95 39.13
N THR A 154 -9.95 -2.65 38.18
CA THR A 154 -10.30 -1.27 37.81
C THR A 154 -11.02 -0.55 38.98
N THR A 155 -11.92 -1.22 39.67
CA THR A 155 -12.60 -0.65 40.82
C THR A 155 -11.67 -0.55 42.02
N LYS A 156 -10.84 -1.56 42.28
CA LYS A 156 -9.90 -1.61 43.39
C LYS A 156 -8.82 -0.53 43.34
N PHE A 157 -8.32 -0.23 42.12
CA PHE A 157 -7.27 0.76 41.89
C PHE A 157 -7.77 2.01 41.14
N ALA A 158 -9.03 2.40 41.38
CA ALA A 158 -9.63 3.56 40.69
C ALA A 158 -8.88 4.88 40.93
N LYS A 159 -8.21 5.01 42.08
CA LYS A 159 -7.45 6.21 42.50
C LYS A 159 -5.98 6.20 42.05
N ASP A 160 -5.46 5.07 41.54
CA ASP A 160 -4.05 4.92 41.16
C ASP A 160 -3.93 4.27 39.77
N PRO A 161 -3.92 5.08 38.72
CA PRO A 161 -3.90 4.56 37.33
C PRO A 161 -2.61 3.80 36.99
N MET A 162 -1.48 4.11 37.66
CA MET A 162 -0.21 3.43 37.43
C MET A 162 -0.24 2.00 37.98
N LYS A 163 -0.74 1.80 39.21
CA LYS A 163 -0.90 0.47 39.81
C LYS A 163 -1.93 -0.36 39.07
N LYS A 164 -3.03 0.25 38.65
CA LYS A 164 -4.03 -0.41 37.81
C LYS A 164 -3.39 -1.00 36.54
N GLN A 165 -2.59 -0.20 35.82
CA GLN A 165 -1.94 -0.65 34.61
C GLN A 165 -0.93 -1.78 34.85
N GLN A 166 -0.12 -1.67 35.93
CA GLN A 166 0.84 -2.71 36.30
C GLN A 166 0.15 -4.03 36.69
N GLU A 167 -0.90 -4.01 37.53
CA GLU A 167 -1.62 -5.23 37.91
C GLU A 167 -2.39 -5.84 36.73
N THR A 168 -2.94 -5.03 35.83
CA THR A 168 -3.55 -5.52 34.59
C THR A 168 -2.52 -6.20 33.68
N MET A 169 -1.33 -5.64 33.55
CA MET A 169 -0.25 -6.28 32.79
C MET A 169 0.25 -7.57 33.40
N LYS A 170 0.34 -7.63 34.76
CA LYS A 170 0.67 -8.87 35.48
C LYS A 170 -0.41 -9.94 35.28
N LEU A 171 -1.68 -9.55 35.29
CA LEU A 171 -2.78 -10.46 35.00
C LEU A 171 -2.71 -11.05 33.61
N TYR A 172 -2.48 -10.23 32.59
CA TYR A 172 -2.28 -10.68 31.21
C TYR A 172 -1.08 -11.63 31.10
N SER A 173 0.04 -11.30 31.73
CA SER A 173 1.24 -12.14 31.76
C SER A 173 0.99 -13.50 32.43
N LYS A 174 0.29 -13.54 33.58
CA LYS A 174 -0.09 -14.79 34.29
C LYS A 174 -1.03 -15.66 33.42
N ALA A 175 -1.96 -15.04 32.72
CA ALA A 175 -2.89 -15.75 31.85
C ALA A 175 -2.27 -16.17 30.48
N GLY A 176 -1.02 -15.80 30.22
CA GLY A 176 -0.35 -16.07 28.96
C GLY A 176 -1.05 -15.41 27.77
N VAL A 177 -1.61 -14.22 27.97
CA VAL A 177 -2.35 -13.46 26.95
C VAL A 177 -1.54 -12.22 26.59
N ASN A 178 -1.33 -12.04 25.29
CA ASN A 178 -0.73 -10.83 24.78
C ASN A 178 -1.82 -9.85 24.31
N PRO A 179 -1.98 -8.68 24.96
CA PRO A 179 -3.01 -7.71 24.58
C PRO A 179 -2.84 -7.17 23.16
N MET A 180 -1.60 -7.17 22.63
CA MET A 180 -1.31 -6.75 21.26
C MET A 180 -1.66 -7.80 20.20
N ALA A 181 -1.87 -9.06 20.58
CA ALA A 181 -2.22 -10.11 19.62
C ALA A 181 -3.60 -9.90 18.98
N GLY A 182 -4.49 -9.14 19.63
CA GLY A 182 -5.82 -8.84 19.12
C GLY A 182 -5.85 -7.88 17.92
N CYS A 183 -4.90 -6.96 17.83
CA CYS A 183 -4.84 -5.99 16.73
C CYS A 183 -4.02 -6.50 15.53
N LEU A 184 -3.21 -7.55 15.69
CA LEU A 184 -2.34 -8.07 14.65
C LEU A 184 -3.07 -8.43 13.34
N PRO A 185 -4.22 -9.13 13.35
CA PRO A 185 -4.97 -9.40 12.12
C PRO A 185 -5.45 -8.14 11.41
N ALA A 186 -5.86 -7.11 12.16
CA ALA A 186 -6.29 -5.85 11.58
C ALA A 186 -5.15 -5.13 10.85
N VAL A 187 -3.96 -5.08 11.45
CA VAL A 187 -2.77 -4.48 10.83
C VAL A 187 -2.30 -5.25 9.58
N MET A 188 -2.49 -6.57 9.56
CA MET A 188 -2.10 -7.39 8.40
C MET A 188 -3.14 -7.41 7.27
N GLN A 189 -4.36 -6.92 7.50
CA GLN A 189 -5.46 -6.91 6.53
C GLN A 189 -5.72 -5.52 5.90
N ILE A 190 -5.03 -4.47 6.39
CA ILE A 190 -5.02 -3.13 5.81
C ILE A 190 -3.87 -3.01 4.81
#